data_669e81ffb592106e4c62e22227d62d4c
#
_entry.id   669e81ffb592106e4c62e22227d62d4c
#
_cell.length_a   1.000
_cell.length_b   1.000
_cell.length_c   1.000
_cell.angle_alpha   90.00
_cell.angle_beta   90.00
_cell.angle_gamma   90.00
#
_symmetry.space_group_name_H-M   'P 1'
#
loop_
_entity.id
_entity.type
_entity.pdbx_description
1 polymer ?
#
loop_
_entity_poly.entity_id
_entity_poly.type
_entity_poly.pdbx_seq_one_letter_code
_entity_poly.pdbx_strand_id
1 'polypeptide(L)'
;QLIALVGPSGAGKTTLTYLIPRLYDPSSGVIRLDGRDLRDVTLDSLSSVIGMVTQETYLFHDTVRTNLTYAKMDAAQGEIESAARAANIHNFIAGLSDGYDTIVGERGYRLSGGEKQRIALARVILKDPRILVLDEATSSLDSESESLIQDALKRVMAGRTSIVIAHRLSTILAADLILVMDRGKIVERGTHEQLLAMGGLYSQLYETQFRGERV
;
A
#
# COMPACT_ATOMS: atom_id res chain seq x y z
N GLN A 1 -8.90 -4.59 -10.02
CA GLN A 1 -8.12 -3.79 -10.95
C GLN A 1 -6.90 -3.22 -10.25
N LEU A 2 -5.73 -3.31 -10.88
CA LEU A 2 -4.48 -2.73 -10.38
C LEU A 2 -4.10 -1.50 -11.21
N ILE A 3 -3.98 -0.35 -10.53
CA ILE A 3 -3.58 0.92 -11.14
C ILE A 3 -2.22 1.31 -10.57
N ALA A 4 -1.21 1.46 -11.42
CA ALA A 4 0.12 1.90 -11.04
C ALA A 4 0.26 3.42 -11.28
N LEU A 5 0.73 4.15 -10.27
CA LEU A 5 1.14 5.55 -10.37
C LEU A 5 2.66 5.59 -10.52
N VAL A 6 3.14 6.14 -11.61
CA VAL A 6 4.57 6.32 -11.89
C VAL A 6 4.87 7.79 -12.21
N GLY A 7 6.12 8.20 -12.02
CA GLY A 7 6.55 9.57 -12.32
C GLY A 7 7.75 9.97 -11.46
N PRO A 8 8.43 11.06 -11.80
CA PRO A 8 9.58 11.55 -11.04
C PRO A 8 9.22 11.91 -9.59
N SER A 9 10.24 12.06 -8.74
CA SER A 9 10.04 12.57 -7.38
C SER A 9 9.40 13.97 -7.44
N GLY A 10 8.45 14.24 -6.55
CA GLY A 10 7.71 15.51 -6.56
C GLY A 10 6.61 15.63 -7.63
N ALA A 11 6.35 14.61 -8.44
CA ALA A 11 5.29 14.66 -9.46
C ALA A 11 3.86 14.74 -8.89
N GLY A 12 3.67 14.57 -7.56
CA GLY A 12 2.36 14.66 -6.91
C GLY A 12 1.67 13.31 -6.66
N LYS A 13 2.37 12.19 -6.83
CA LYS A 13 1.80 10.83 -6.64
C LYS A 13 1.21 10.66 -5.24
N THR A 14 1.98 10.93 -4.20
CA THR A 14 1.52 10.84 -2.79
C THR A 14 0.37 11.80 -2.50
N THR A 15 0.38 13.01 -3.06
CA THR A 15 -0.74 13.95 -2.92
C THR A 15 -2.03 13.37 -3.51
N LEU A 16 -1.95 12.77 -4.70
CA LEU A 16 -3.09 12.10 -5.33
C LEU A 16 -3.63 10.95 -4.47
N THR A 17 -2.73 10.12 -3.90
CA THR A 17 -3.14 9.00 -3.04
C THR A 17 -3.80 9.47 -1.74
N TYR A 18 -3.46 10.64 -1.21
CA TYR A 18 -4.07 11.20 -0.01
C TYR A 18 -5.46 11.82 -0.24
N LEU A 19 -5.77 12.20 -1.47
CA LEU A 19 -7.10 12.67 -1.84
C LEU A 19 -8.15 11.54 -1.86
N ILE A 20 -7.73 10.30 -2.12
CA ILE A 20 -8.63 9.13 -2.23
C ILE A 20 -9.30 8.81 -0.89
N PRO A 21 -8.59 8.66 0.24
CA PRO A 21 -9.20 8.48 1.56
C PRO A 21 -9.74 9.81 2.15
N ARG A 22 -9.71 10.89 1.38
CA ARG A 22 -10.16 12.23 1.80
C ARG A 22 -9.39 12.78 3.01
N LEU A 23 -8.06 12.56 3.05
CA LEU A 23 -7.20 13.25 4.02
C LEU A 23 -7.13 14.76 3.73
N TYR A 24 -7.39 15.16 2.48
CA TYR A 24 -7.55 16.51 2.01
C TYR A 24 -8.70 16.59 1.02
N ASP A 25 -9.45 17.68 1.04
CA ASP A 25 -10.42 17.99 0.00
C ASP A 25 -9.74 18.70 -1.18
N PRO A 26 -10.14 18.43 -2.44
CA PRO A 26 -9.59 19.14 -3.58
C PRO A 26 -10.06 20.61 -3.56
N SER A 27 -9.15 21.55 -3.88
CA SER A 27 -9.48 22.98 -3.95
C SER A 27 -10.48 23.30 -5.07
N SER A 28 -10.53 22.47 -6.11
CA SER A 28 -11.47 22.56 -7.22
C SER A 28 -11.71 21.16 -7.82
N GLY A 29 -12.84 21.00 -8.50
CA GLY A 29 -13.25 19.72 -9.03
C GLY A 29 -13.88 18.80 -7.99
N VAL A 30 -14.06 17.54 -8.34
CA VAL A 30 -14.72 16.52 -7.52
C VAL A 30 -14.01 15.16 -7.63
N ILE A 31 -13.98 14.43 -6.54
CA ILE A 31 -13.55 13.02 -6.51
C ILE A 31 -14.79 12.19 -6.22
N ARG A 32 -15.03 11.18 -7.05
CA ARG A 32 -16.20 10.31 -6.90
C ARG A 32 -15.80 8.88 -6.67
N LEU A 33 -16.51 8.23 -5.77
CA LEU A 33 -16.46 6.80 -5.53
C LEU A 33 -17.86 6.24 -5.84
N ASP A 34 -17.94 5.32 -6.80
CA ASP A 34 -19.20 4.75 -7.29
C ASP A 34 -20.24 5.83 -7.66
N GLY A 35 -19.76 6.89 -8.31
CA GLY A 35 -20.60 8.02 -8.77
C GLY A 35 -20.96 9.06 -7.69
N ARG A 36 -20.68 8.80 -6.41
CA ARG A 36 -20.92 9.74 -5.30
C ARG A 36 -19.71 10.62 -5.04
N ASP A 37 -19.93 11.93 -4.83
CA ASP A 37 -18.86 12.83 -4.39
C ASP A 37 -18.39 12.41 -2.99
N LEU A 38 -17.06 12.35 -2.78
CA LEU A 38 -16.50 11.97 -1.48
C LEU A 38 -16.91 12.94 -0.36
N ARG A 39 -17.25 14.18 -0.70
CA ARG A 39 -17.71 15.18 0.28
C ARG A 39 -19.13 14.90 0.80
N ASP A 40 -19.92 14.13 0.06
CA ASP A 40 -21.30 13.77 0.42
C ASP A 40 -21.41 12.50 1.25
N VAL A 41 -20.28 11.85 1.55
CA VAL A 41 -20.21 10.63 2.38
C VAL A 41 -19.46 10.89 3.68
N THR A 42 -19.79 10.13 4.72
CA THR A 42 -19.09 10.23 6.02
C THR A 42 -17.68 9.65 5.93
N LEU A 43 -16.76 10.18 6.75
CA LEU A 43 -15.40 9.65 6.83
C LEU A 43 -15.38 8.21 7.32
N ASP A 44 -16.28 7.82 8.21
CA ASP A 44 -16.41 6.43 8.67
C ASP A 44 -16.78 5.49 7.53
N SER A 45 -17.70 5.89 6.65
CA SER A 45 -18.06 5.11 5.46
C SER A 45 -16.88 4.97 4.50
N LEU A 46 -16.12 6.03 4.26
CA LEU A 46 -14.89 5.97 3.44
C LEU A 46 -13.83 5.09 4.10
N SER A 47 -13.61 5.30 5.40
CA SER A 47 -12.66 4.52 6.18
C SER A 47 -13.00 3.02 6.16
N SER A 48 -14.25 2.62 6.16
CA SER A 48 -14.64 1.20 6.11
C SER A 48 -14.29 0.51 4.79
N VAL A 49 -14.26 1.24 3.67
CA VAL A 49 -14.06 0.67 2.33
C VAL A 49 -12.67 0.91 1.75
N ILE A 50 -11.89 1.84 2.31
CA ILE A 50 -10.55 2.18 1.83
C ILE A 50 -9.51 1.71 2.85
N GLY A 51 -8.52 0.94 2.42
CA GLY A 51 -7.31 0.59 3.16
C GLY A 51 -6.11 1.34 2.60
N MET A 52 -5.24 1.83 3.46
CA MET A 52 -4.04 2.54 3.06
C MET A 52 -2.80 1.95 3.73
N VAL A 53 -1.74 1.76 2.96
CA VAL A 53 -0.39 1.44 3.44
C VAL A 53 0.53 2.55 2.95
N THR A 54 1.11 3.28 3.88
CA THR A 54 2.06 4.36 3.60
C THR A 54 3.50 3.85 3.58
N GLN A 55 4.39 4.61 2.97
CA GLN A 55 5.82 4.32 2.91
C GLN A 55 6.42 4.09 4.31
N GLU A 56 6.06 4.94 5.27
CA GLU A 56 6.46 4.79 6.66
C GLU A 56 5.33 4.17 7.47
N THR A 57 5.57 3.00 8.05
CA THR A 57 4.61 2.34 8.92
C THR A 57 4.78 2.83 10.35
N TYR A 58 3.75 3.47 10.88
CA TYR A 58 3.67 3.83 12.28
C TYR A 58 3.08 2.70 13.13
N LEU A 59 3.75 2.41 14.25
CA LEU A 59 3.25 1.49 15.28
C LEU A 59 3.06 2.26 16.58
N PHE A 60 1.90 2.06 17.20
CA PHE A 60 1.64 2.58 18.54
C PHE A 60 2.53 1.87 19.56
N HIS A 61 2.93 2.58 20.61
CA HIS A 61 3.60 1.97 21.76
C HIS A 61 2.59 1.15 22.58
N ASP A 62 2.32 -0.04 22.09
CA ASP A 62 1.34 -0.98 22.64
C ASP A 62 1.68 -2.40 22.14
N THR A 63 0.88 -3.39 22.52
CA THR A 63 1.07 -4.78 22.08
C THR A 63 0.93 -4.92 20.54
N VAL A 64 1.51 -5.97 19.98
CA VAL A 64 1.28 -6.34 18.58
C VAL A 64 -0.20 -6.56 18.32
N ARG A 65 -0.90 -7.21 19.27
CA ARG A 65 -2.35 -7.42 19.23
C ARG A 65 -3.10 -6.11 19.06
N THR A 66 -2.89 -5.14 19.96
CA THR A 66 -3.53 -3.82 19.88
C THR A 66 -3.23 -3.12 18.56
N ASN A 67 -1.97 -3.19 18.12
CA ASN A 67 -1.57 -2.64 16.84
C ASN A 67 -2.33 -3.26 15.66
N LEU A 68 -2.64 -4.56 15.68
CA LEU A 68 -3.41 -5.22 14.62
C LEU A 68 -4.90 -4.91 14.73
N THR A 69 -5.47 -5.00 15.95
CA THR A 69 -6.91 -4.77 16.20
C THR A 69 -7.33 -3.32 16.00
N TYR A 70 -6.39 -2.37 15.90
CA TYR A 70 -6.71 -1.00 15.51
C TYR A 70 -7.45 -0.92 14.16
N ALA A 71 -7.23 -1.88 13.28
CA ALA A 71 -7.93 -1.98 11.99
C ALA A 71 -9.36 -2.57 12.11
N LYS A 72 -9.60 -3.41 13.14
CA LYS A 72 -10.88 -4.08 13.45
C LYS A 72 -10.90 -4.40 14.95
N MET A 73 -11.56 -3.55 15.75
CA MET A 73 -11.47 -3.61 17.22
C MET A 73 -12.08 -4.88 17.82
N ASP A 74 -13.06 -5.47 17.16
CA ASP A 74 -13.79 -6.67 17.57
C ASP A 74 -13.24 -7.96 16.95
N ALA A 75 -12.04 -7.90 16.34
CA ALA A 75 -11.44 -9.07 15.70
C ALA A 75 -11.14 -10.18 16.72
N ALA A 76 -11.61 -11.39 16.42
CA ALA A 76 -11.28 -12.57 17.18
C ALA A 76 -9.81 -12.97 16.99
N GLN A 77 -9.23 -13.70 17.97
CA GLN A 77 -7.83 -14.15 17.93
C GLN A 77 -7.51 -14.90 16.62
N GLY A 78 -8.41 -15.76 16.15
CA GLY A 78 -8.22 -16.52 14.91
C GLY A 78 -8.18 -15.64 13.66
N GLU A 79 -8.91 -14.52 13.62
CA GLU A 79 -8.87 -13.55 12.53
C GLU A 79 -7.54 -12.80 12.53
N ILE A 80 -7.05 -12.37 13.71
CA ILE A 80 -5.76 -11.71 13.89
C ILE A 80 -4.63 -12.61 13.39
N GLU A 81 -4.62 -13.88 13.82
CA GLU A 81 -3.61 -14.84 13.39
C GLU A 81 -3.69 -15.15 11.89
N SER A 82 -4.89 -15.29 11.34
CA SER A 82 -5.10 -15.50 9.91
C SER A 82 -4.56 -14.33 9.09
N ALA A 83 -4.85 -13.11 9.50
CA ALA A 83 -4.32 -11.91 8.86
C ALA A 83 -2.78 -11.84 8.96
N ALA A 84 -2.22 -12.16 10.11
CA ALA A 84 -0.77 -12.20 10.33
C ALA A 84 -0.08 -13.29 9.47
N ARG A 85 -0.70 -14.46 9.31
CA ARG A 85 -0.20 -15.52 8.40
C ARG A 85 -0.25 -15.05 6.95
N ALA A 86 -1.35 -14.44 6.53
CA ALA A 86 -1.48 -13.93 5.17
C ALA A 86 -0.48 -12.81 4.85
N ALA A 87 -0.08 -12.04 5.87
CA ALA A 87 0.97 -11.03 5.77
C ALA A 87 2.40 -11.57 6.00
N ASN A 88 2.59 -12.87 6.14
CA ASN A 88 3.89 -13.52 6.40
C ASN A 88 4.60 -13.02 7.67
N ILE A 89 3.84 -12.61 8.73
CA ILE A 89 4.43 -12.10 9.99
C ILE A 89 4.10 -12.95 11.22
N HIS A 90 3.17 -13.92 11.11
CA HIS A 90 2.72 -14.73 12.24
C HIS A 90 3.87 -15.47 12.95
N ASN A 91 4.73 -16.15 12.20
CA ASN A 91 5.82 -16.96 12.77
C ASN A 91 6.81 -16.09 13.55
N PHE A 92 7.10 -14.88 13.04
CA PHE A 92 7.92 -13.91 13.74
C PHE A 92 7.26 -13.49 15.07
N ILE A 93 5.97 -13.11 15.05
CA ILE A 93 5.24 -12.72 16.25
C ILE A 93 5.18 -13.85 17.27
N ALA A 94 4.89 -15.08 16.83
CA ALA A 94 4.82 -16.25 17.68
C ALA A 94 6.18 -16.62 18.32
N GLY A 95 7.29 -16.21 17.71
CA GLY A 95 8.65 -16.40 18.25
C GLY A 95 9.08 -15.34 19.26
N LEU A 96 8.32 -14.26 19.46
CA LEU A 96 8.59 -13.26 20.48
C LEU A 96 8.27 -13.83 21.89
N SER A 97 8.92 -13.29 22.94
CA SER A 97 8.77 -13.77 24.33
C SER A 97 7.30 -13.80 24.80
N ASP A 98 6.54 -12.76 24.44
CA ASP A 98 5.13 -12.61 24.83
C ASP A 98 4.19 -12.74 23.61
N GLY A 99 4.72 -13.22 22.46
CA GLY A 99 3.93 -13.43 21.25
C GLY A 99 3.19 -12.15 20.80
N TYR A 100 1.88 -12.27 20.63
CA TYR A 100 1.02 -11.14 20.25
C TYR A 100 0.89 -10.07 21.33
N ASP A 101 1.22 -10.38 22.58
CA ASP A 101 1.14 -9.45 23.71
C ASP A 101 2.48 -8.72 23.95
N THR A 102 3.49 -8.93 23.09
CA THR A 102 4.75 -8.19 23.09
C THR A 102 4.49 -6.72 22.77
N ILE A 103 4.99 -5.82 23.63
CA ILE A 103 4.91 -4.36 23.43
C ILE A 103 5.93 -3.96 22.37
N VAL A 104 5.46 -3.26 21.34
CA VAL A 104 6.25 -2.73 20.22
C VAL A 104 6.15 -1.20 20.13
N GLY A 105 6.83 -0.56 19.18
CA GLY A 105 6.83 0.88 19.03
C GLY A 105 8.09 1.54 19.62
N GLU A 106 8.06 2.87 19.82
CA GLU A 106 9.26 3.68 20.10
C GLU A 106 10.04 3.24 21.35
N ARG A 107 9.36 2.71 22.38
CA ARG A 107 9.96 2.27 23.65
C ARG A 107 9.82 0.79 23.93
N GLY A 108 9.26 0.03 22.96
CA GLY A 108 9.09 -1.41 23.04
C GLY A 108 10.11 -2.17 22.19
N TYR A 109 9.76 -3.42 21.82
CA TYR A 109 10.59 -4.25 20.97
C TYR A 109 10.79 -3.56 19.61
N ARG A 110 12.04 -3.48 19.15
CA ARG A 110 12.40 -2.84 17.90
C ARG A 110 12.15 -3.81 16.75
N LEU A 111 11.22 -3.44 15.88
CA LEU A 111 10.93 -4.13 14.65
C LEU A 111 11.76 -3.55 13.50
N SER A 112 12.23 -4.42 12.60
CA SER A 112 12.82 -4.02 11.33
C SER A 112 11.79 -3.33 10.42
N GLY A 113 12.24 -2.64 9.39
CA GLY A 113 11.36 -2.03 8.39
C GLY A 113 10.41 -3.03 7.75
N GLY A 114 10.92 -4.21 7.38
CA GLY A 114 10.12 -5.29 6.79
C GLY A 114 9.06 -5.87 7.72
N GLU A 115 9.36 -6.02 9.01
CA GLU A 115 8.40 -6.48 10.01
C GLU A 115 7.29 -5.46 10.22
N LYS A 116 7.63 -4.17 10.34
CA LYS A 116 6.64 -3.08 10.44
C LYS A 116 5.71 -3.07 9.22
N GLN A 117 6.25 -3.21 8.03
CA GLN A 117 5.47 -3.19 6.80
C GLN A 117 4.55 -4.42 6.71
N ARG A 118 5.00 -5.62 7.11
CA ARG A 118 4.14 -6.80 7.19
C ARG A 118 3.03 -6.67 8.25
N ILE A 119 3.28 -5.97 9.37
CA ILE A 119 2.21 -5.61 10.34
C ILE A 119 1.20 -4.66 9.70
N ALA A 120 1.64 -3.65 8.93
CA ALA A 120 0.73 -2.77 8.19
C ALA A 120 -0.13 -3.54 7.18
N LEU A 121 0.46 -4.50 6.47
CA LEU A 121 -0.29 -5.38 5.56
C LEU A 121 -1.28 -6.27 6.32
N ALA A 122 -0.90 -6.82 7.48
CA ALA A 122 -1.82 -7.59 8.33
C ALA A 122 -3.02 -6.74 8.81
N ARG A 123 -2.80 -5.47 9.15
CA ARG A 123 -3.89 -4.52 9.46
C ARG A 123 -4.87 -4.37 8.29
N VAL A 124 -4.34 -4.21 7.09
CA VAL A 124 -5.17 -4.07 5.88
C VAL A 124 -5.92 -5.36 5.57
N ILE A 125 -5.28 -6.52 5.71
CA ILE A 125 -5.94 -7.82 5.53
C ILE A 125 -7.08 -7.99 6.53
N LEU A 126 -6.84 -7.67 7.82
CA LEU A 126 -7.82 -7.78 8.89
C LEU A 126 -9.03 -6.85 8.67
N LYS A 127 -8.79 -5.66 8.13
CA LYS A 127 -9.81 -4.68 7.77
C LYS A 127 -10.66 -5.11 6.57
N ASP A 128 -10.07 -5.85 5.63
CA ASP A 128 -10.68 -6.33 4.38
C ASP A 128 -11.36 -5.23 3.54
N PRO A 129 -10.65 -4.15 3.17
CA PRO A 129 -11.23 -3.05 2.40
C PRO A 129 -11.44 -3.44 0.94
N ARG A 130 -12.35 -2.74 0.23
CA ARG A 130 -12.58 -2.93 -1.20
C ARG A 130 -11.58 -2.19 -2.08
N ILE A 131 -11.06 -1.09 -1.58
CA ILE A 131 -10.09 -0.23 -2.28
C ILE A 131 -8.81 -0.19 -1.47
N LEU A 132 -7.69 -0.35 -2.16
CA LEU A 132 -6.35 -0.26 -1.57
C LEU A 132 -5.60 0.92 -2.15
N VAL A 133 -4.96 1.67 -1.29
CA VAL A 133 -3.99 2.70 -1.65
C VAL A 133 -2.65 2.31 -1.03
N LEU A 134 -1.68 2.01 -1.88
CA LEU A 134 -0.39 1.49 -1.44
C LEU A 134 0.73 2.43 -1.91
N ASP A 135 1.60 2.82 -0.98
CA ASP A 135 2.89 3.45 -1.29
C ASP A 135 3.98 2.38 -1.13
N GLU A 136 4.49 1.88 -2.26
CA GLU A 136 5.39 0.73 -2.32
C GLU A 136 6.84 1.17 -2.11
N ALA A 137 7.21 1.50 -0.89
CA ALA A 137 8.59 1.80 -0.56
C ALA A 137 9.28 0.60 0.10
N THR A 138 9.96 -0.20 -0.72
CA THR A 138 10.71 -1.38 -0.27
C THR A 138 12.22 -1.24 -0.50
N SER A 139 12.69 -0.08 -0.91
CA SER A 139 14.06 0.18 -1.38
C SER A 139 15.18 0.00 -0.34
N SER A 140 14.84 -0.24 0.93
CA SER A 140 15.80 -0.39 2.04
C SER A 140 15.70 -1.74 2.77
N LEU A 141 15.04 -2.73 2.16
CA LEU A 141 14.81 -4.04 2.78
C LEU A 141 15.81 -5.08 2.25
N ASP A 142 16.11 -6.07 3.08
CA ASP A 142 16.82 -7.27 2.64
C ASP A 142 15.95 -8.12 1.69
N SER A 143 16.58 -8.92 0.86
CA SER A 143 15.90 -9.70 -0.20
C SER A 143 14.86 -10.69 0.34
N GLU A 144 15.05 -11.23 1.55
CA GLU A 144 14.11 -12.18 2.16
C GLU A 144 12.84 -11.43 2.62
N SER A 145 13.00 -10.36 3.39
CA SER A 145 11.89 -9.49 3.82
C SER A 145 11.10 -8.96 2.64
N GLU A 146 11.80 -8.61 1.58
CA GLU A 146 11.23 -8.13 0.33
C GLU A 146 10.33 -9.18 -0.34
N SER A 147 10.81 -10.41 -0.48
CA SER A 147 10.02 -11.52 -1.06
C SER A 147 8.75 -11.78 -0.26
N LEU A 148 8.84 -11.79 1.07
CA LEU A 148 7.70 -12.00 1.96
C LEU A 148 6.65 -10.87 1.84
N ILE A 149 7.09 -9.62 1.66
CA ILE A 149 6.21 -8.46 1.47
C ILE A 149 5.52 -8.53 0.11
N GLN A 150 6.25 -8.86 -0.97
CA GLN A 150 5.68 -8.99 -2.30
C GLN A 150 4.61 -10.08 -2.37
N ASP A 151 4.85 -11.22 -1.72
CA ASP A 151 3.88 -12.30 -1.63
C ASP A 151 2.62 -11.85 -0.84
N ALA A 152 2.80 -11.14 0.27
CA ALA A 152 1.69 -10.56 1.03
C ALA A 152 0.92 -9.52 0.21
N LEU A 153 1.60 -8.63 -0.52
CA LEU A 153 0.96 -7.63 -1.39
C LEU A 153 0.11 -8.27 -2.47
N LYS A 154 0.58 -9.33 -3.13
CA LYS A 154 -0.22 -10.07 -4.14
C LYS A 154 -1.53 -10.59 -3.54
N ARG A 155 -1.48 -11.15 -2.33
CA ARG A 155 -2.69 -11.64 -1.62
C ARG A 155 -3.62 -10.50 -1.25
N VAL A 156 -3.09 -9.39 -0.73
CA VAL A 156 -3.88 -8.22 -0.34
C VAL A 156 -4.57 -7.58 -1.53
N MET A 157 -3.91 -7.48 -2.68
CA MET A 157 -4.48 -6.86 -3.89
C MET A 157 -5.49 -7.74 -4.61
N ALA A 158 -5.47 -9.05 -4.39
CA ALA A 158 -6.35 -9.98 -5.09
C ALA A 158 -7.84 -9.65 -4.90
N GLY A 159 -8.58 -9.51 -6.00
CA GLY A 159 -10.02 -9.23 -5.99
C GLY A 159 -10.43 -7.81 -5.63
N ARG A 160 -9.48 -6.88 -5.44
CA ARG A 160 -9.73 -5.49 -5.02
C ARG A 160 -9.33 -4.48 -6.09
N THR A 161 -9.83 -3.26 -5.96
CA THR A 161 -9.29 -2.11 -6.69
C THR A 161 -8.08 -1.57 -5.94
N SER A 162 -6.91 -1.65 -6.55
CA SER A 162 -5.65 -1.24 -5.92
C SER A 162 -5.00 -0.11 -6.70
N ILE A 163 -4.63 0.95 -6.01
CA ILE A 163 -3.89 2.08 -6.54
C ILE A 163 -2.53 2.09 -5.84
N VAL A 164 -1.47 1.91 -6.61
CA VAL A 164 -0.12 1.68 -6.07
C VAL A 164 0.83 2.73 -6.62
N ILE A 165 1.55 3.44 -5.75
CA ILE A 165 2.74 4.20 -6.17
C ILE A 165 3.83 3.16 -6.42
N ALA A 166 4.03 2.82 -7.70
CA ALA A 166 4.90 1.72 -8.07
C ALA A 166 6.36 2.17 -8.15
N HIS A 167 7.19 1.50 -7.36
CA HIS A 167 8.65 1.64 -7.36
C HIS A 167 9.35 0.41 -7.95
N ARG A 168 8.58 -0.63 -8.36
CA ARG A 168 9.10 -1.88 -8.88
C ARG A 168 8.55 -2.20 -10.25
N LEU A 169 9.43 -2.76 -11.06
CA LEU A 169 9.05 -3.21 -12.40
C LEU A 169 7.96 -4.28 -12.37
N SER A 170 8.02 -5.24 -11.43
CA SER A 170 7.03 -6.31 -11.32
C SER A 170 5.60 -5.79 -11.06
N THR A 171 5.46 -4.75 -10.25
CA THR A 171 4.16 -4.08 -9.99
C THR A 171 3.66 -3.36 -11.23
N ILE A 172 4.55 -2.68 -11.95
CA ILE A 172 4.22 -1.96 -13.19
C ILE A 172 3.77 -2.91 -14.29
N LEU A 173 4.49 -4.03 -14.47
CA LEU A 173 4.14 -5.04 -15.48
C LEU A 173 2.81 -5.76 -15.17
N ALA A 174 2.46 -5.89 -13.89
CA ALA A 174 1.19 -6.50 -13.45
C ALA A 174 0.00 -5.54 -13.49
N ALA A 175 0.23 -4.24 -13.72
CA ALA A 175 -0.82 -3.22 -13.67
C ALA A 175 -1.75 -3.29 -14.88
N ASP A 176 -3.06 -3.24 -14.63
CA ASP A 176 -4.09 -3.12 -15.67
C ASP A 176 -4.06 -1.73 -16.33
N LEU A 177 -3.63 -0.72 -15.56
CA LEU A 177 -3.53 0.66 -16.02
C LEU A 177 -2.34 1.35 -15.32
N ILE A 178 -1.54 2.04 -16.09
CA ILE A 178 -0.46 2.88 -15.60
C ILE A 178 -0.85 4.34 -15.84
N LEU A 179 -0.73 5.16 -14.80
CA LEU A 179 -0.91 6.60 -14.85
C LEU A 179 0.44 7.26 -14.62
N VAL A 180 0.92 7.99 -15.62
CA VAL A 180 2.19 8.69 -15.55
C VAL A 180 1.94 10.12 -15.12
N MET A 181 2.56 10.52 -14.02
CA MET A 181 2.40 11.85 -13.43
C MET A 181 3.65 12.69 -13.63
N ASP A 182 3.45 13.96 -14.01
CA ASP A 182 4.47 14.98 -14.00
C ASP A 182 3.88 16.31 -13.54
N ARG A 183 4.54 17.00 -12.62
CA ARG A 183 4.16 18.33 -12.09
C ARG A 183 2.68 18.44 -11.71
N GLY A 184 2.15 17.44 -11.00
CA GLY A 184 0.77 17.41 -10.52
C GLY A 184 -0.28 17.04 -11.56
N LYS A 185 0.12 16.61 -12.77
CA LYS A 185 -0.79 16.23 -13.85
C LYS A 185 -0.54 14.80 -14.30
N ILE A 186 -1.61 14.11 -14.71
CA ILE A 186 -1.51 12.85 -15.45
C ILE A 186 -1.20 13.21 -16.89
N VAL A 187 0.01 12.89 -17.36
CA VAL A 187 0.48 13.24 -18.70
C VAL A 187 0.36 12.09 -19.69
N GLU A 188 0.41 10.85 -19.22
CA GLU A 188 0.25 9.64 -20.04
C GLU A 188 -0.58 8.61 -19.26
N ARG A 189 -1.29 7.75 -19.99
CA ARG A 189 -2.06 6.63 -19.43
C ARG A 189 -2.11 5.47 -20.43
N GLY A 190 -2.02 4.26 -19.94
CA GLY A 190 -2.09 3.05 -20.80
C GLY A 190 -1.53 1.83 -20.09
N THR A 191 -1.36 0.74 -20.82
CA THR A 191 -0.60 -0.43 -20.38
C THR A 191 0.89 -0.21 -20.57
N HIS A 192 1.72 -1.08 -20.00
CA HIS A 192 3.17 -1.05 -20.17
C HIS A 192 3.57 -1.00 -21.67
N GLU A 193 3.00 -1.89 -22.49
CA GLU A 193 3.31 -1.97 -23.92
C GLU A 193 2.90 -0.71 -24.68
N GLN A 194 1.69 -0.19 -24.40
CA GLN A 194 1.19 1.04 -25.04
C GLN A 194 2.09 2.23 -24.73
N LEU A 195 2.46 2.40 -23.46
CA LEU A 195 3.28 3.52 -23.02
C LEU A 195 4.73 3.45 -23.53
N LEU A 196 5.31 2.25 -23.63
CA LEU A 196 6.61 2.07 -24.28
C LEU A 196 6.56 2.43 -25.77
N ALA A 197 5.51 1.99 -26.48
CA ALA A 197 5.33 2.31 -27.90
C ALA A 197 5.15 3.82 -28.16
N MET A 198 4.61 4.57 -27.20
CA MET A 198 4.47 6.03 -27.29
C MET A 198 5.81 6.77 -27.24
N GLY A 199 6.87 6.18 -26.65
CA GLY A 199 8.19 6.80 -26.53
C GLY A 199 8.22 8.08 -25.67
N GLY A 200 7.26 8.26 -24.78
CA GLY A 200 7.09 9.46 -23.96
C GLY A 200 7.85 9.43 -22.64
N LEU A 201 7.32 10.11 -21.64
CA LEU A 201 7.93 10.19 -20.30
C LEU A 201 8.05 8.80 -19.63
N TYR A 202 7.03 7.96 -19.82
CA TYR A 202 7.07 6.58 -19.30
C TYR A 202 8.28 5.79 -19.81
N SER A 203 8.53 5.86 -21.12
CA SER A 203 9.66 5.18 -21.74
C SER A 203 11.00 5.64 -21.16
N GLN A 204 11.15 6.95 -20.91
CA GLN A 204 12.35 7.52 -20.27
C GLN A 204 12.51 7.03 -18.83
N LEU A 205 11.42 6.99 -18.04
CA LEU A 205 11.43 6.48 -16.68
C LEU A 205 11.77 4.99 -16.66
N TYR A 206 11.21 4.22 -17.58
CA TYR A 206 11.50 2.79 -17.71
C TYR A 206 12.99 2.55 -17.98
N GLU A 207 13.58 3.26 -18.91
CA GLU A 207 15.01 3.13 -19.25
C GLU A 207 15.93 3.52 -18.09
N THR A 208 15.55 4.53 -17.32
CA THR A 208 16.42 5.08 -16.26
C THR A 208 16.25 4.39 -14.91
N GLN A 209 15.05 3.95 -14.56
CA GLN A 209 14.75 3.44 -13.23
C GLN A 209 14.58 1.91 -13.20
N PHE A 210 14.01 1.30 -14.24
CA PHE A 210 13.56 -0.09 -14.21
C PHE A 210 14.35 -1.04 -15.11
N ARG A 211 15.11 -0.56 -16.07
CA ARG A 211 15.89 -1.42 -16.99
C ARG A 211 16.99 -2.22 -16.29
N GLY A 212 17.44 -1.78 -15.13
CA GLY A 212 18.44 -2.49 -14.29
C GLY A 212 17.84 -3.60 -13.42
N GLU A 213 16.53 -3.60 -13.17
CA GLU A 213 15.79 -4.62 -12.43
C GLU A 213 15.35 -5.74 -13.38
N ARG A 214 16.32 -6.46 -13.98
CA ARG A 214 15.96 -7.65 -14.76
C ARG A 214 15.50 -8.76 -13.81
N VAL A 215 14.29 -9.22 -14.05
CA VAL A 215 13.66 -10.41 -13.48
C VAL A 215 14.57 -11.65 -13.63
#